data_7c03862ada296faf8bc4efd9dd430043
#
_entry.id   7c03862ada296faf8bc4efd9dd430043
#
_cell.length_a   1.000
_cell.length_b   1.000
_cell.length_c   1.000
_cell.angle_alpha   90.00
_cell.angle_beta   90.00
_cell.angle_gamma   90.00
#
_symmetry.space_group_name_H-M   'P 1'
#
loop_
_entity.id
_entity.type
_entity.pdbx_description
1 polymer ?
#
loop_
_entity_poly.entity_id
_entity_poly.type
_entity_poly.pdbx_seq_one_letter_code
_entity_poly.pdbx_strand_id
1 'polypeptide(L)'
;MKNITIVGGGLVGSLLAIFLAKRGHKVNVYERRADPRSTDVYAGRSINLVVSHRGWTALRAAGVEKAVREIVVPVYARMMHDRQGNLNKVPYSIDNKAIFSVSRSELNRRLLVEAEKLPNVTLHFDQRCMDVDLENATCTFESVGGMVAEVKADVVFGSDGAFS
;
A
#
# COMPACT_ATOMS: atom_id res chain seq x y z
N MET A 1 -14.46 16.86 10.81
CA MET A 1 -14.51 15.53 10.18
C MET A 1 -14.83 15.73 8.72
N LYS A 2 -14.08 15.13 7.79
CA LYS A 2 -14.34 15.19 6.34
C LYS A 2 -14.60 13.79 5.81
N ASN A 3 -15.38 13.68 4.74
CA ASN A 3 -15.53 12.48 3.93
C ASN A 3 -14.48 12.51 2.82
N ILE A 4 -13.55 11.56 2.84
CA ILE A 4 -12.38 11.53 1.93
C ILE A 4 -12.47 10.29 1.05
N THR A 5 -12.27 10.50 -0.24
CA THR A 5 -12.12 9.41 -1.22
C THR A 5 -10.66 9.28 -1.62
N ILE A 6 -10.14 8.05 -1.58
CA ILE A 6 -8.81 7.69 -2.07
C ILE A 6 -8.98 6.76 -3.26
N VAL A 7 -8.46 7.15 -4.41
CA VAL A 7 -8.42 6.34 -5.63
C VAL A 7 -7.11 5.57 -5.65
N GLY A 8 -7.18 4.23 -5.57
CA GLY A 8 -6.05 3.32 -5.50
C GLY A 8 -5.73 2.80 -4.09
N GLY A 9 -5.91 1.50 -3.89
CA GLY A 9 -5.64 0.75 -2.65
C GLY A 9 -4.23 0.15 -2.57
N GLY A 10 -3.26 0.74 -3.29
CA GLY A 10 -1.84 0.35 -3.21
C GLY A 10 -1.16 0.78 -1.91
N LEU A 11 0.18 0.61 -1.82
CA LEU A 11 0.95 0.96 -0.61
C LEU A 11 0.73 2.40 -0.14
N VAL A 12 0.61 3.33 -1.09
CA VAL A 12 0.41 4.75 -0.78
C VAL A 12 -1.00 4.98 -0.25
N GLY A 13 -2.02 4.51 -0.98
CA GLY A 13 -3.41 4.74 -0.59
C GLY A 13 -3.80 4.07 0.71
N SER A 14 -3.37 2.83 0.94
CA SER A 14 -3.63 2.12 2.20
C SER A 14 -2.97 2.79 3.40
N LEU A 15 -1.72 3.23 3.27
CA LEU A 15 -1.03 3.95 4.34
C LEU A 15 -1.65 5.34 4.59
N LEU A 16 -2.00 6.07 3.53
CA LEU A 16 -2.70 7.35 3.62
C LEU A 16 -4.05 7.22 4.31
N ALA A 17 -4.81 6.17 3.99
CA ALA A 17 -6.09 5.88 4.65
C ALA A 17 -5.94 5.76 6.16
N ILE A 18 -4.91 5.04 6.64
CA ILE A 18 -4.61 4.92 8.07
C ILE A 18 -4.33 6.30 8.69
N PHE A 19 -3.51 7.11 8.05
CA PHE A 19 -3.18 8.46 8.56
C PHE A 19 -4.38 9.38 8.66
N LEU A 20 -5.24 9.38 7.63
CA LEU A 20 -6.42 10.24 7.59
C LEU A 20 -7.49 9.78 8.58
N ALA A 21 -7.71 8.48 8.66
CA ALA A 21 -8.65 7.89 9.61
C ALA A 21 -8.27 8.19 11.07
N LYS A 22 -6.98 8.07 11.40
CA LYS A 22 -6.47 8.43 12.75
C LYS A 22 -6.60 9.92 13.08
N ARG A 23 -6.79 10.77 12.08
CA ARG A 23 -7.12 12.19 12.25
C ARG A 23 -8.63 12.46 12.35
N GLY A 24 -9.44 11.40 12.43
CA GLY A 24 -10.89 11.50 12.61
C GLY A 24 -11.67 11.75 11.32
N HIS A 25 -11.07 11.53 10.15
CA HIS A 25 -11.79 11.64 8.87
C HIS A 25 -12.47 10.30 8.53
N LYS A 26 -13.61 10.36 7.82
CA LYS A 26 -14.20 9.17 7.17
C LYS A 26 -13.49 8.96 5.84
N VAL A 27 -12.95 7.76 5.62
CA VAL A 27 -12.10 7.46 4.47
C VAL A 27 -12.68 6.28 3.68
N ASN A 28 -12.90 6.49 2.38
CA ASN A 28 -13.29 5.46 1.44
C ASN A 28 -12.14 5.23 0.45
N VAL A 29 -11.65 4.01 0.35
CA VAL A 29 -10.58 3.63 -0.58
C VAL A 29 -11.18 2.79 -1.69
N TYR A 30 -10.99 3.21 -2.94
CA TYR A 30 -11.47 2.49 -4.13
C TYR A 30 -10.28 1.90 -4.89
N GLU A 31 -10.29 0.59 -5.08
CA GLU A 31 -9.25 -0.16 -5.80
C GLU A 31 -9.90 -0.91 -6.97
N ARG A 32 -9.28 -0.80 -8.15
CA ARG A 32 -9.78 -1.44 -9.38
C ARG A 32 -9.63 -2.96 -9.41
N ARG A 33 -8.70 -3.50 -8.61
CA ARG A 33 -8.45 -4.95 -8.52
C ARG A 33 -9.31 -5.57 -7.44
N ALA A 34 -9.48 -6.89 -7.56
CA ALA A 34 -10.07 -7.68 -6.50
C ALA A 34 -9.27 -7.59 -5.20
N ASP A 35 -9.93 -7.89 -4.10
CA ASP A 35 -9.28 -7.88 -2.78
C ASP A 35 -8.10 -8.87 -2.75
N PRO A 36 -6.86 -8.39 -2.57
CA PRO A 36 -5.69 -9.27 -2.56
C PRO A 36 -5.64 -10.21 -1.35
N ARG A 37 -6.59 -10.10 -0.42
CA ARG A 37 -6.71 -10.95 0.77
C ARG A 37 -7.61 -12.16 0.51
N SER A 38 -8.49 -12.07 -0.48
CA SER A 38 -9.47 -13.12 -0.84
C SER A 38 -8.93 -14.14 -1.83
N THR A 39 -7.80 -13.88 -2.49
CA THR A 39 -7.23 -14.75 -3.51
C THR A 39 -5.77 -15.07 -3.20
N ASP A 40 -5.40 -16.35 -3.24
CA ASP A 40 -4.01 -16.79 -3.10
C ASP A 40 -3.19 -16.53 -4.37
N VAL A 41 -3.83 -16.12 -5.46
CA VAL A 41 -3.20 -15.86 -6.74
C VAL A 41 -2.85 -14.37 -6.87
N TYR A 42 -1.62 -14.02 -6.52
CA TYR A 42 -1.09 -12.70 -6.85
C TYR A 42 -0.79 -12.62 -8.35
N ALA A 43 -1.69 -11.99 -9.09
CA ALA A 43 -1.52 -11.72 -10.52
C ALA A 43 -0.53 -10.55 -10.74
N GLY A 44 0.77 -10.81 -10.60
CA GLY A 44 1.78 -9.78 -10.83
C GLY A 44 3.20 -10.28 -10.60
N ARG A 45 4.19 -9.50 -11.02
CA ARG A 45 5.60 -9.79 -10.71
C ARG A 45 5.81 -9.68 -9.19
N SER A 46 6.33 -10.75 -8.59
CA SER A 46 6.80 -10.69 -7.20
C SER A 46 7.99 -9.73 -7.14
N ILE A 47 7.80 -8.60 -6.44
CA ILE A 47 8.86 -7.60 -6.25
C ILE A 47 9.11 -7.51 -4.74
N ASN A 48 10.36 -7.76 -4.37
CA ASN A 48 10.81 -7.49 -3.01
C ASN A 48 11.25 -6.04 -2.89
N LEU A 49 10.81 -5.41 -1.82
CA LEU A 49 11.19 -4.06 -1.43
C LEU A 49 12.12 -4.12 -0.23
N VAL A 50 12.91 -3.07 -0.05
CA VAL A 50 13.64 -2.82 1.19
C VAL A 50 12.94 -1.70 1.93
N VAL A 51 12.55 -1.96 3.18
CA VAL A 51 11.99 -0.92 4.05
C VAL A 51 13.14 -0.05 4.54
N SER A 52 13.20 1.17 4.00
CA SER A 52 14.22 2.17 4.35
C SER A 52 13.93 2.81 5.71
N HIS A 53 14.88 3.58 6.22
CA HIS A 53 14.67 4.38 7.45
C HIS A 53 13.43 5.29 7.34
N ARG A 54 13.22 5.93 6.18
CA ARG A 54 12.02 6.75 5.92
C ARG A 54 10.74 5.92 5.95
N GLY A 55 10.78 4.71 5.39
CA GLY A 55 9.67 3.76 5.44
C GLY A 55 9.30 3.40 6.88
N TRP A 56 10.29 3.04 7.71
CA TRP A 56 10.06 2.76 9.13
C TRP A 56 9.48 3.96 9.89
N THR A 57 9.96 5.18 9.59
CA THR A 57 9.42 6.39 10.21
C THR A 57 7.95 6.58 9.88
N ALA A 58 7.55 6.39 8.61
CA ALA A 58 6.15 6.49 8.20
C ALA A 58 5.28 5.39 8.84
N LEU A 59 5.75 4.13 8.84
CA LEU A 59 5.04 3.00 9.45
C LEU A 59 4.86 3.17 10.97
N ARG A 60 5.88 3.71 11.65
CA ARG A 60 5.81 4.05 13.08
C ARG A 60 4.82 5.16 13.33
N ALA A 61 4.87 6.24 12.57
CA ALA A 61 3.92 7.35 12.67
C ALA A 61 2.48 6.92 12.40
N ALA A 62 2.27 5.97 11.48
CA ALA A 62 0.97 5.34 11.25
C ALA A 62 0.57 4.34 12.35
N GLY A 63 1.49 3.95 13.25
CA GLY A 63 1.26 2.98 14.32
C GLY A 63 1.13 1.54 13.85
N VAL A 64 1.70 1.20 12.69
CA VAL A 64 1.63 -0.14 12.07
C VAL A 64 3.00 -0.84 12.02
N GLU A 65 4.05 -0.24 12.63
CA GLU A 65 5.40 -0.78 12.63
C GLU A 65 5.45 -2.23 13.11
N LYS A 66 4.76 -2.54 14.22
CA LYS A 66 4.75 -3.89 14.79
C LYS A 66 4.20 -4.91 13.78
N ALA A 67 3.07 -4.61 13.17
CA ALA A 67 2.43 -5.48 12.18
C ALA A 67 3.32 -5.72 10.95
N VAL A 68 4.07 -4.71 10.51
CA VAL A 68 5.00 -4.84 9.38
C VAL A 68 6.26 -5.61 9.78
N ARG A 69 6.74 -5.48 11.02
CA ARG A 69 7.91 -6.25 11.50
C ARG A 69 7.69 -7.76 11.50
N GLU A 70 6.45 -8.23 11.57
CA GLU A 70 6.11 -9.65 11.50
C GLU A 70 6.30 -10.28 10.12
N ILE A 71 6.35 -9.47 9.06
CA ILE A 71 6.41 -9.93 7.66
C ILE A 71 7.72 -9.60 6.95
N VAL A 72 8.63 -8.85 7.57
CA VAL A 72 9.91 -8.50 6.98
C VAL A 72 10.99 -9.53 7.30
N VAL A 73 11.92 -9.70 6.37
CA VAL A 73 13.08 -10.57 6.54
C VAL A 73 14.33 -9.69 6.73
N PRO A 74 15.09 -9.86 7.83
CA PRO A 74 16.35 -9.14 8.01
C PRO A 74 17.41 -9.69 7.06
N VAL A 75 18.10 -8.81 6.35
CA VAL A 75 19.17 -9.14 5.40
C VAL A 75 20.42 -8.35 5.80
N TYR A 76 21.50 -9.05 6.16
CA TYR A 76 22.71 -8.45 6.70
C TYR A 76 23.76 -8.18 5.63
N ALA A 77 23.77 -8.95 4.56
CA ALA A 77 24.77 -8.85 3.51
C ALA A 77 24.21 -9.33 2.17
N ARG A 78 24.86 -8.94 1.09
CA ARG A 78 24.68 -9.53 -0.24
C ARG A 78 25.88 -10.44 -0.57
N MET A 79 25.61 -11.50 -1.30
CA MET A 79 26.64 -12.36 -1.88
C MET A 79 26.90 -11.90 -3.31
N MET A 80 28.12 -11.52 -3.60
CA MET A 80 28.53 -11.17 -4.97
C MET A 80 29.30 -12.36 -5.57
N HIS A 81 28.99 -12.67 -6.82
CA HIS A 81 29.68 -13.68 -7.61
C HIS A 81 30.52 -12.97 -8.66
N ASP A 82 31.78 -13.27 -8.77
CA ASP A 82 32.61 -12.82 -9.88
C ASP A 82 32.44 -13.74 -11.11
N ARG A 83 33.09 -13.38 -12.22
CA ARG A 83 32.99 -14.17 -13.46
C ARG A 83 33.69 -15.55 -13.36
N GLN A 84 34.54 -15.75 -12.39
CA GLN A 84 35.24 -16.99 -12.11
C GLN A 84 34.47 -17.87 -11.11
N GLY A 85 33.35 -17.38 -10.57
CA GLY A 85 32.52 -18.11 -9.60
C GLY A 85 32.95 -17.93 -8.14
N ASN A 86 33.93 -17.08 -7.85
CA ASN A 86 34.30 -16.77 -6.49
C ASN A 86 33.21 -15.98 -5.77
N LEU A 87 33.05 -16.24 -4.49
CA LEU A 87 32.02 -15.61 -3.65
C LEU A 87 32.63 -14.52 -2.77
N ASN A 88 32.02 -13.35 -2.78
CA ASN A 88 32.39 -12.26 -1.89
C ASN A 88 31.15 -11.76 -1.14
N LYS A 89 31.19 -11.87 0.18
CA LYS A 89 30.12 -11.38 1.08
C LYS A 89 30.34 -9.90 1.38
N VAL A 90 29.41 -9.07 0.92
CA VAL A 90 29.45 -7.61 1.16
C VAL A 90 28.35 -7.22 2.15
N PRO A 91 28.69 -6.81 3.37
CA PRO A 91 27.71 -6.39 4.38
C PRO A 91 26.99 -5.10 3.94
N TYR A 92 25.73 -4.95 4.36
CA TYR A 92 24.96 -3.73 4.13
C TYR A 92 25.29 -2.60 5.12
N SER A 93 25.92 -2.93 6.24
CA SER A 93 26.32 -1.97 7.26
C SER A 93 27.63 -2.39 7.91
N ILE A 94 28.46 -1.40 8.26
CA ILE A 94 29.72 -1.59 9.01
C ILE A 94 29.41 -2.12 10.42
N ASP A 95 28.28 -1.69 11.02
CA ASP A 95 27.86 -2.07 12.37
C ASP A 95 27.04 -3.38 12.39
N ASN A 96 27.10 -4.20 11.34
CA ASN A 96 26.31 -5.41 11.19
C ASN A 96 24.80 -5.21 11.37
N LYS A 97 24.27 -4.04 11.00
CA LYS A 97 22.84 -3.76 11.00
C LYS A 97 22.19 -4.34 9.76
N ALA A 98 21.02 -4.98 9.95
CA ALA A 98 20.23 -5.50 8.85
C ALA A 98 19.48 -4.39 8.10
N ILE A 99 19.32 -4.58 6.79
CA ILE A 99 18.20 -4.00 6.05
C ILE A 99 17.02 -4.98 6.12
N PHE A 100 15.81 -4.52 5.82
CA PHE A 100 14.62 -5.36 5.95
C PHE A 100 13.95 -5.51 4.59
N SER A 101 13.96 -6.74 4.09
CA SER A 101 13.29 -7.09 2.83
C SER A 101 11.84 -7.51 3.10
N VAL A 102 10.94 -7.15 2.20
CA VAL A 102 9.52 -7.52 2.28
C VAL A 102 8.94 -7.66 0.87
N SER A 103 8.04 -8.61 0.68
CA SER A 103 7.23 -8.67 -0.54
C SER A 103 6.32 -7.45 -0.62
N ARG A 104 6.30 -6.78 -1.79
CA ARG A 104 5.40 -5.64 -2.03
C ARG A 104 3.94 -6.00 -1.82
N SER A 105 3.54 -7.18 -2.26
CA SER A 105 2.16 -7.68 -2.10
C SER A 105 1.81 -7.90 -0.65
N GLU A 106 2.69 -8.57 0.11
CA GLU A 106 2.44 -8.85 1.51
C GLU A 106 2.40 -7.57 2.35
N LEU A 107 3.28 -6.61 2.05
CA LEU A 107 3.22 -5.30 2.69
C LEU A 107 1.88 -4.60 2.41
N ASN A 108 1.40 -4.65 1.15
CA ASN A 108 0.11 -4.05 0.81
C ASN A 108 -1.04 -4.74 1.52
N ARG A 109 -1.08 -6.09 1.52
CA ARG A 109 -2.08 -6.87 2.28
C ARG A 109 -2.11 -6.46 3.74
N ARG A 110 -0.94 -6.39 4.37
CA ARG A 110 -0.81 -6.01 5.78
C ARG A 110 -1.34 -4.60 6.04
N LEU A 111 -1.02 -3.64 5.19
CA LEU A 111 -1.53 -2.27 5.32
C LEU A 111 -3.05 -2.17 5.13
N LEU A 112 -3.63 -2.92 4.19
CA LEU A 112 -5.08 -2.99 4.01
C LEU A 112 -5.77 -3.58 5.24
N VAL A 113 -5.22 -4.65 5.82
CA VAL A 113 -5.73 -5.24 7.08
C VAL A 113 -5.68 -4.22 8.22
N GLU A 114 -4.58 -3.47 8.36
CA GLU A 114 -4.46 -2.46 9.40
C GLU A 114 -5.39 -1.25 9.16
N ALA A 115 -5.64 -0.89 7.91
CA ALA A 115 -6.57 0.17 7.56
C ALA A 115 -8.02 -0.21 7.91
N GLU A 116 -8.44 -1.44 7.58
CA GLU A 116 -9.79 -1.94 7.81
C GLU A 116 -10.16 -2.10 9.30
N LYS A 117 -9.16 -2.25 10.18
CA LYS A 117 -9.39 -2.24 11.64
C LYS A 117 -9.91 -0.90 12.17
N LEU A 118 -9.76 0.17 11.39
CA LEU A 118 -10.22 1.50 11.79
C LEU A 118 -11.70 1.67 11.38
N PRO A 119 -12.61 1.98 12.32
CA PRO A 119 -14.06 1.95 12.08
C PRO A 119 -14.55 3.01 11.07
N ASN A 120 -13.70 3.98 10.77
CA ASN A 120 -13.95 5.07 9.83
C ASN A 120 -13.26 4.87 8.47
N VAL A 121 -12.73 3.68 8.19
CA VAL A 121 -12.19 3.28 6.88
C VAL A 121 -13.12 2.26 6.23
N THR A 122 -13.43 2.47 4.95
CA THR A 122 -14.14 1.50 4.11
C THR A 122 -13.31 1.22 2.86
N LEU A 123 -13.09 -0.05 2.57
CA LEU A 123 -12.36 -0.50 1.38
C LEU A 123 -13.37 -1.02 0.34
N HIS A 124 -13.26 -0.50 -0.88
CA HIS A 124 -14.07 -0.89 -2.02
C HIS A 124 -13.16 -1.47 -3.09
N PHE A 125 -13.26 -2.78 -3.32
CA PHE A 125 -12.50 -3.48 -4.37
C PHE A 125 -13.36 -3.65 -5.62
N ASP A 126 -12.71 -4.03 -6.73
CA ASP A 126 -13.35 -4.20 -8.05
C ASP A 126 -14.06 -2.92 -8.53
N GLN A 127 -13.49 -1.76 -8.19
CA GLN A 127 -14.02 -0.43 -8.48
C GLN A 127 -12.97 0.39 -9.26
N ARG A 128 -13.14 0.48 -10.56
CA ARG A 128 -12.27 1.25 -11.44
C ARG A 128 -12.73 2.70 -11.47
N CYS A 129 -11.84 3.63 -11.15
CA CYS A 129 -12.11 5.05 -11.36
C CYS A 129 -12.07 5.34 -12.87
N MET A 130 -13.15 5.91 -13.39
CA MET A 130 -13.30 6.23 -14.80
C MET A 130 -13.09 7.73 -15.05
N ASP A 131 -13.50 8.56 -14.10
CA ASP A 131 -13.42 10.02 -14.20
C ASP A 131 -13.41 10.68 -12.83
N VAL A 132 -12.86 11.88 -12.75
CA VAL A 132 -12.84 12.72 -11.55
C VAL A 132 -13.20 14.16 -11.91
N ASP A 133 -14.35 14.63 -11.45
CA ASP A 133 -14.72 16.04 -11.46
C ASP A 133 -13.94 16.76 -10.35
N LEU A 134 -12.92 17.51 -10.76
CA LEU A 134 -12.02 18.23 -9.86
C LEU A 134 -12.69 19.44 -9.17
N GLU A 135 -13.71 20.02 -9.79
CA GLU A 135 -14.43 21.19 -9.23
C GLU A 135 -15.35 20.77 -8.10
N ASN A 136 -16.05 19.64 -8.27
CA ASN A 136 -17.05 19.15 -7.33
C ASN A 136 -16.56 18.03 -6.43
N ALA A 137 -15.30 17.59 -6.58
CA ALA A 137 -14.70 16.46 -5.87
C ALA A 137 -15.55 15.17 -5.98
N THR A 138 -16.04 14.89 -7.19
CA THR A 138 -16.88 13.73 -7.50
C THR A 138 -16.11 12.75 -8.37
N CYS A 139 -16.08 11.50 -7.97
CA CYS A 139 -15.45 10.41 -8.73
C CYS A 139 -16.51 9.51 -9.34
N THR A 140 -16.31 9.09 -10.58
CA THR A 140 -17.12 8.09 -11.26
C THR A 140 -16.40 6.74 -11.22
N PHE A 141 -17.01 5.74 -10.61
CA PHE A 141 -16.48 4.38 -10.51
C PHE A 141 -17.33 3.40 -11.31
N GLU A 142 -16.65 2.45 -11.95
CA GLU A 142 -17.25 1.31 -12.63
C GLU A 142 -16.85 0.02 -11.89
N SER A 143 -17.84 -0.79 -11.51
CA SER A 143 -17.62 -2.12 -10.93
C SER A 143 -17.32 -3.16 -12.02
N VAL A 144 -16.76 -4.30 -11.64
CA VAL A 144 -16.53 -5.44 -12.56
C VAL A 144 -17.83 -5.92 -13.26
N GLY A 145 -18.99 -5.67 -12.64
CA GLY A 145 -20.32 -5.96 -13.25
C GLY A 145 -20.82 -4.88 -14.21
N GLY A 146 -20.03 -3.84 -14.53
CA GLY A 146 -20.41 -2.75 -15.40
C GLY A 146 -21.35 -1.71 -14.78
N MET A 147 -21.63 -1.82 -13.48
CA MET A 147 -22.40 -0.77 -12.79
C MET A 147 -21.52 0.47 -12.59
N VAL A 148 -22.06 1.61 -12.94
CA VAL A 148 -21.41 2.92 -12.78
C VAL A 148 -22.08 3.66 -11.62
N ALA A 149 -21.26 4.24 -10.74
CA ALA A 149 -21.72 5.04 -9.61
C ALA A 149 -20.88 6.29 -9.45
N GLU A 150 -21.52 7.40 -9.13
CA GLU A 150 -20.85 8.63 -8.74
C GLU A 150 -20.71 8.72 -7.21
N VAL A 151 -19.54 9.11 -6.77
CA VAL A 151 -19.21 9.27 -5.34
C VAL A 151 -18.69 10.67 -5.11
N LYS A 152 -19.44 11.46 -4.36
CA LYS A 152 -19.04 12.79 -3.93
C LYS A 152 -18.29 12.73 -2.61
N ALA A 153 -17.19 13.48 -2.52
CA ALA A 153 -16.36 13.59 -1.31
C ALA A 153 -16.10 15.07 -0.96
N ASP A 154 -15.56 15.32 0.22
CA ASP A 154 -15.01 16.65 0.56
C ASP A 154 -13.59 16.83 0.01
N VAL A 155 -12.86 15.72 -0.17
CA VAL A 155 -11.51 15.70 -0.73
C VAL A 155 -11.27 14.36 -1.44
N VAL A 156 -10.64 14.42 -2.60
CA VAL A 156 -10.18 13.24 -3.36
C VAL A 156 -8.67 13.19 -3.41
N PHE A 157 -8.10 12.01 -3.16
CA PHE A 157 -6.66 11.72 -3.34
C PHE A 157 -6.48 10.67 -4.43
N GLY A 158 -5.70 10.98 -5.47
CA GLY A 158 -5.21 10.02 -6.45
C GLY A 158 -3.97 9.30 -5.93
N SER A 159 -4.02 7.96 -5.85
CA SER A 159 -2.89 7.10 -5.46
C SER A 159 -2.84 5.80 -6.26
N ASP A 160 -3.44 5.80 -7.43
CA ASP A 160 -3.64 4.68 -8.36
C ASP A 160 -2.40 4.38 -9.24
N GLY A 161 -1.39 5.23 -9.17
CA GLY A 161 -0.07 4.99 -9.74
C GLY A 161 0.09 5.50 -11.17
N ALA A 162 1.15 5.04 -11.84
CA ALA A 162 1.57 5.56 -13.13
C ALA A 162 0.71 5.07 -14.33
N PHE A 163 -0.22 4.17 -14.11
CA PHE A 163 -1.07 3.56 -15.15
C PHE A 163 -2.57 3.75 -14.86
N SER A 164 -2.87 4.86 -14.20
CA SER A 164 -4.25 5.28 -13.97
C SER A 164 -4.89 5.86 -15.21
#